data_faf45dcf758bc954cda95ab22159b6ab
#
_entry.id   faf45dcf758bc954cda95ab22159b6ab
#
_cell.length_a   1.000
_cell.length_b   1.000
_cell.length_c   1.000
_cell.angle_alpha   90.00
_cell.angle_beta   90.00
_cell.angle_gamma   90.00
#
_symmetry.space_group_name_H-M   'P 1'
#
loop_
_entity.id
_entity.type
_entity.pdbx_description
1 polymer ?
#
loop_
_entity_poly.entity_id
_entity_poly.type
_entity_poly.pdbx_seq_one_letter_code
_entity_poly.pdbx_strand_id
1 'polypeptide(L)'
;MSFNVLIVDDSFSMRSVIKKVLSMSGFHMDKCYEASNGREGLHVLEKEWVDVIISDINMPEMNGLEMLKRLKEHLDYQNIPVIVISTEGSEDRINEAFSNGAKGFIKKPFLPEDLKKILHDVLGVDADGSYAENKNDSDELDF
;
A
#
# COMPACT_ATOMS: atom_id res chain seq x y z
N MET A 1 -8.73 14.10 6.66
CA MET A 1 -9.15 12.79 6.13
C MET A 1 -8.21 11.70 6.59
N SER A 2 -8.76 10.59 7.03
CA SER A 2 -7.98 9.48 7.55
C SER A 2 -8.19 8.23 6.72
N PHE A 3 -7.17 7.38 6.69
CA PHE A 3 -7.20 6.17 5.88
C PHE A 3 -7.01 4.92 6.72
N ASN A 4 -7.70 3.85 6.36
CA ASN A 4 -7.49 2.54 6.98
C ASN A 4 -6.49 1.78 6.14
N VAL A 5 -5.45 1.27 6.78
CA VAL A 5 -4.34 0.62 6.12
C VAL A 5 -4.27 -0.85 6.51
N LEU A 6 -4.02 -1.72 5.54
CA LEU A 6 -3.74 -3.13 5.82
C LEU A 6 -2.28 -3.38 5.46
N ILE A 7 -1.51 -3.89 6.41
CA ILE A 7 -0.11 -4.25 6.19
C ILE A 7 -0.01 -5.76 6.16
N VAL A 8 0.51 -6.31 5.05
CA VAL A 8 0.63 -7.76 4.86
C VAL A 8 2.10 -8.11 4.72
N ASP A 9 2.64 -8.80 5.70
CA ASP A 9 4.05 -9.19 5.71
C ASP A 9 4.18 -10.31 6.74
N ASP A 10 4.93 -11.35 6.43
CA ASP A 10 5.06 -12.48 7.36
C ASP A 10 5.96 -12.17 8.55
N SER A 11 6.68 -11.06 8.53
CA SER A 11 7.52 -10.64 9.65
C SER A 11 6.78 -9.65 10.55
N PHE A 12 6.53 -10.03 11.77
CA PHE A 12 5.92 -9.15 12.75
C PHE A 12 6.78 -7.88 12.93
N SER A 13 8.10 -8.05 12.97
CA SER A 13 9.01 -6.90 13.12
C SER A 13 8.88 -5.93 11.96
N MET A 14 8.77 -6.45 10.74
CA MET A 14 8.63 -5.58 9.58
C MET A 14 7.29 -4.86 9.59
N ARG A 15 6.21 -5.54 9.98
CA ARG A 15 4.91 -4.86 10.09
C ARG A 15 4.99 -3.71 11.10
N SER A 16 5.70 -3.93 12.21
CA SER A 16 5.88 -2.90 13.21
C SER A 16 6.68 -1.71 12.68
N VAL A 17 7.72 -1.99 11.88
CA VAL A 17 8.53 -0.95 11.25
C VAL A 17 7.68 -0.12 10.28
N ILE A 18 6.91 -0.78 9.42
CA ILE A 18 6.06 -0.09 8.45
C ILE A 18 5.04 0.80 9.17
N LYS A 19 4.42 0.26 10.22
CA LYS A 19 3.45 1.01 11.01
C LYS A 19 4.07 2.25 11.63
N LYS A 20 5.29 2.11 12.16
CA LYS A 20 6.00 3.23 12.76
C LYS A 20 6.36 4.27 11.71
N VAL A 21 6.83 3.83 10.55
CA VAL A 21 7.19 4.73 9.46
C VAL A 21 5.95 5.51 8.99
N LEU A 22 4.80 4.85 8.89
CA LEU A 22 3.56 5.53 8.54
C LEU A 22 3.23 6.62 9.54
N SER A 23 3.38 6.34 10.82
CA SER A 23 3.12 7.33 11.86
C SER A 23 4.08 8.50 11.76
N MET A 24 5.35 8.23 11.49
CA MET A 24 6.36 9.27 11.42
C MET A 24 6.26 10.11 10.15
N SER A 25 5.66 9.58 9.11
CA SER A 25 5.57 10.29 7.84
C SER A 25 4.51 11.38 7.81
N GLY A 26 3.68 11.46 8.84
CA GLY A 26 2.58 12.42 8.86
C GLY A 26 1.34 11.96 8.11
N PHE A 27 1.33 10.72 7.63
CA PHE A 27 0.18 10.17 6.94
C PHE A 27 -0.97 9.96 7.95
N HIS A 28 -2.15 10.44 7.60
CA HIS A 28 -3.29 10.37 8.51
C HIS A 28 -3.93 8.99 8.46
N MET A 29 -3.50 8.11 9.34
CA MET A 29 -3.99 6.74 9.43
C MET A 29 -5.04 6.64 10.53
N ASP A 30 -6.20 6.06 10.20
CA ASP A 30 -7.24 5.82 11.21
C ASP A 30 -6.99 4.44 11.83
N LYS A 31 -7.25 3.38 11.10
CA LYS A 31 -7.02 2.03 11.59
C LYS A 31 -5.92 1.35 10.81
N CYS A 32 -5.15 0.52 11.48
CA CYS A 32 -4.09 -0.24 10.86
C CYS A 32 -4.31 -1.70 11.17
N TYR A 33 -4.62 -2.47 10.13
CA TYR A 33 -4.80 -3.91 10.25
C TYR A 33 -3.53 -4.61 9.80
N GLU A 34 -3.28 -5.80 10.31
CA GLU A 34 -2.09 -6.57 9.98
C GLU A 34 -2.46 -7.98 9.57
N ALA A 35 -1.69 -8.53 8.64
CA ALA A 35 -1.85 -9.92 8.21
C ALA A 35 -0.47 -10.49 7.92
N SER A 36 -0.28 -11.78 8.12
CA SER A 36 1.02 -12.41 7.96
C SER A 36 1.18 -13.07 6.59
N ASN A 37 0.15 -13.14 5.79
CA ASN A 37 0.22 -13.66 4.42
C ASN A 37 -0.98 -13.17 3.63
N GLY A 38 -1.00 -13.47 2.33
CA GLY A 38 -2.06 -13.01 1.45
C GLY A 38 -3.44 -13.54 1.82
N ARG A 39 -3.50 -14.77 2.32
CA ARG A 39 -4.77 -15.37 2.70
C ARG A 39 -5.39 -14.61 3.88
N GLU A 40 -4.57 -14.32 4.90
CA GLU A 40 -5.06 -13.55 6.04
C GLU A 40 -5.45 -12.15 5.61
N GLY A 41 -4.70 -11.57 4.67
CA GLY A 41 -5.04 -10.26 4.13
C GLY A 41 -6.42 -10.25 3.50
N LEU A 42 -6.74 -11.26 2.70
CA LEU A 42 -8.06 -11.35 2.10
C LEU A 42 -9.15 -11.52 3.15
N HIS A 43 -8.86 -12.24 4.23
CA HIS A 43 -9.81 -12.39 5.32
C HIS A 43 -10.11 -11.05 6.01
N VAL A 44 -9.10 -10.20 6.17
CA VAL A 44 -9.31 -8.87 6.77
C VAL A 44 -10.28 -8.07 5.89
N LEU A 45 -10.11 -8.15 4.57
CA LEU A 45 -10.96 -7.40 3.65
C LEU A 45 -12.42 -7.83 3.69
N GLU A 46 -12.70 -9.06 4.12
CA GLU A 46 -14.07 -9.53 4.26
C GLU A 46 -14.78 -8.88 5.44
N LYS A 47 -14.02 -8.38 6.40
CA LYS A 47 -14.60 -7.87 7.66
C LYS A 47 -14.40 -6.38 7.86
N GLU A 48 -13.37 -5.81 7.26
CA GLU A 48 -12.98 -4.44 7.54
C GLU A 48 -12.85 -3.61 6.28
N TRP A 49 -13.13 -2.33 6.41
CA TRP A 49 -12.95 -1.40 5.29
C TRP A 49 -11.47 -1.00 5.23
N VAL A 50 -10.86 -1.17 4.07
CA VAL A 50 -9.44 -0.86 3.87
C VAL A 50 -9.29 0.08 2.67
N ASP A 51 -8.55 1.14 2.85
CA ASP A 51 -8.33 2.14 1.80
C ASP A 51 -7.05 1.88 1.01
N VAL A 52 -6.06 1.26 1.63
CA VAL A 52 -4.79 0.97 0.95
C VAL A 52 -4.15 -0.25 1.58
N ILE A 53 -3.50 -1.07 0.76
CA ILE A 53 -2.80 -2.26 1.22
C ILE A 53 -1.30 -2.07 0.97
N ILE A 54 -0.49 -2.37 1.98
CA ILE A 54 0.96 -2.39 1.85
C ILE A 54 1.38 -3.84 2.05
N SER A 55 1.99 -4.45 1.05
CA SER A 55 2.25 -5.89 1.08
C SER A 55 3.65 -6.25 0.63
N ASP A 56 4.25 -7.22 1.29
CA ASP A 56 5.45 -7.86 0.79
C ASP A 56 5.07 -8.83 -0.33
N ILE A 57 6.05 -9.34 -1.04
CA ILE A 57 5.84 -10.35 -2.07
C ILE A 57 6.01 -11.75 -1.49
N ASN A 58 7.13 -12.00 -0.82
CA ASN A 58 7.48 -13.35 -0.35
C ASN A 58 6.88 -13.66 1.00
N MET A 59 5.83 -14.45 0.98
CA MET A 59 5.13 -14.84 2.21
C MET A 59 4.64 -16.28 2.06
N PRO A 60 4.49 -17.00 3.19
CA PRO A 60 4.00 -18.39 3.11
C PRO A 60 2.51 -18.42 2.74
N GLU A 61 2.05 -19.56 2.36
CA GLU A 61 0.66 -19.87 2.01
C GLU A 61 0.14 -19.13 0.79
N MET A 62 0.11 -17.82 0.81
CA MET A 62 -0.27 -17.02 -0.36
C MET A 62 0.65 -15.80 -0.39
N ASN A 63 1.46 -15.68 -1.43
CA ASN A 63 2.39 -14.56 -1.57
C ASN A 63 1.68 -13.31 -2.08
N GLY A 64 2.42 -12.20 -2.12
CA GLY A 64 1.85 -10.92 -2.50
C GLY A 64 1.36 -10.85 -3.94
N LEU A 65 2.04 -11.54 -4.86
CA LEU A 65 1.63 -11.53 -6.27
C LEU A 65 0.33 -12.30 -6.45
N GLU A 66 0.18 -13.41 -5.75
CA GLU A 66 -1.04 -14.20 -5.81
C GLU A 66 -2.20 -13.41 -5.19
N MET A 67 -1.94 -12.72 -4.08
CA MET A 67 -2.95 -11.87 -3.46
C MET A 67 -3.41 -10.78 -4.43
N LEU A 68 -2.47 -10.16 -5.15
CA LEU A 68 -2.81 -9.15 -6.16
C LEU A 68 -3.74 -9.71 -7.21
N LYS A 69 -3.48 -10.92 -7.69
CA LYS A 69 -4.32 -11.55 -8.71
C LYS A 69 -5.73 -11.77 -8.18
N ARG A 70 -5.84 -12.22 -6.92
CA ARG A 70 -7.15 -12.45 -6.32
C ARG A 70 -7.91 -11.15 -6.14
N LEU A 71 -7.23 -10.08 -5.74
CA LEU A 71 -7.86 -8.78 -5.57
C LEU A 71 -8.39 -8.26 -6.89
N LYS A 72 -7.62 -8.45 -7.97
CA LYS A 72 -8.00 -7.95 -9.28
C LYS A 72 -9.25 -8.65 -9.80
N GLU A 73 -9.48 -9.88 -9.41
CA GLU A 73 -10.63 -10.66 -9.83
C GLU A 73 -11.89 -10.39 -8.99
N HIS A 74 -11.77 -9.67 -7.89
CA HIS A 74 -12.88 -9.47 -6.97
C HIS A 74 -13.48 -8.07 -7.13
N LEU A 75 -14.74 -7.99 -7.47
CA LEU A 75 -15.40 -6.72 -7.75
C LEU A 75 -15.29 -5.70 -6.61
N ASP A 76 -15.35 -6.19 -5.38
CA ASP A 76 -15.32 -5.30 -4.22
C ASP A 76 -13.94 -4.82 -3.86
N TYR A 77 -12.89 -5.52 -4.30
CA TYR A 77 -11.52 -5.22 -3.87
C TYR A 77 -10.60 -4.75 -4.99
N GLN A 78 -11.03 -4.86 -6.24
CA GLN A 78 -10.14 -4.60 -7.39
C GLN A 78 -9.65 -3.15 -7.46
N ASN A 79 -10.32 -2.25 -6.80
CA ASN A 79 -9.92 -0.84 -6.81
C ASN A 79 -9.14 -0.40 -5.59
N ILE A 80 -8.90 -1.29 -4.63
CA ILE A 80 -8.08 -0.95 -3.47
C ILE A 80 -6.63 -0.90 -3.93
N PRO A 81 -5.94 0.24 -3.79
CA PRO A 81 -4.56 0.31 -4.24
C PRO A 81 -3.64 -0.52 -3.36
N VAL A 82 -2.69 -1.21 -3.99
CA VAL A 82 -1.72 -2.03 -3.29
C VAL A 82 -0.33 -1.48 -3.58
N ILE A 83 0.44 -1.21 -2.53
CA ILE A 83 1.83 -0.81 -2.62
C ILE A 83 2.65 -2.01 -2.18
N VAL A 84 3.56 -2.45 -3.04
CA VAL A 84 4.42 -3.60 -2.72
C VAL A 84 5.72 -3.09 -2.12
N ILE A 85 6.13 -3.67 -0.99
CA ILE A 85 7.42 -3.37 -0.35
C ILE A 85 8.19 -4.67 -0.29
N SER A 86 9.35 -4.74 -0.94
CA SER A 86 10.09 -5.99 -1.02
C SER A 86 11.59 -5.79 -1.09
N THR A 87 12.35 -6.79 -0.64
CA THR A 87 13.79 -6.80 -0.84
C THR A 87 14.14 -7.21 -2.26
N GLU A 88 13.21 -7.85 -2.97
CA GLU A 88 13.43 -8.24 -4.35
C GLU A 88 13.02 -7.15 -5.31
N GLY A 89 13.97 -6.27 -5.65
CA GLY A 89 13.68 -5.14 -6.51
C GLY A 89 14.22 -5.30 -7.93
N SER A 90 14.25 -6.54 -8.46
CA SER A 90 14.67 -6.73 -9.84
C SER A 90 13.61 -6.15 -10.77
N GLU A 91 14.03 -5.77 -11.97
CA GLU A 91 13.11 -5.20 -12.94
C GLU A 91 11.98 -6.17 -13.27
N ASP A 92 12.28 -7.45 -13.38
CA ASP A 92 11.26 -8.46 -13.66
C ASP A 92 10.22 -8.54 -12.55
N ARG A 93 10.65 -8.49 -11.28
CA ARG A 93 9.72 -8.54 -10.16
C ARG A 93 8.86 -7.30 -10.09
N ILE A 94 9.45 -6.14 -10.33
CA ILE A 94 8.72 -4.88 -10.32
C ILE A 94 7.66 -4.91 -11.43
N ASN A 95 8.06 -5.33 -12.63
CA ASN A 95 7.14 -5.41 -13.76
C ASN A 95 6.01 -6.40 -13.48
N GLU A 96 6.34 -7.52 -12.86
CA GLU A 96 5.34 -8.54 -12.52
C GLU A 96 4.32 -7.98 -11.52
N ALA A 97 4.78 -7.25 -10.52
CA ALA A 97 3.89 -6.65 -9.54
C ALA A 97 2.93 -5.65 -10.21
N PHE A 98 3.47 -4.76 -11.05
CA PHE A 98 2.61 -3.78 -11.74
C PHE A 98 1.66 -4.46 -12.72
N SER A 99 2.10 -5.52 -13.41
CA SER A 99 1.23 -6.27 -14.31
C SER A 99 0.06 -6.91 -13.58
N ASN A 100 0.24 -7.24 -12.33
CA ASN A 100 -0.80 -7.86 -11.52
C ASN A 100 -1.62 -6.82 -10.73
N GLY A 101 -1.41 -5.55 -11.00
CA GLY A 101 -2.26 -4.51 -10.44
C GLY A 101 -1.69 -3.67 -9.31
N ALA A 102 -0.43 -3.86 -8.95
CA ALA A 102 0.18 -3.00 -7.94
C ALA A 102 0.22 -1.56 -8.44
N LYS A 103 0.02 -0.63 -7.53
CA LYS A 103 0.05 0.80 -7.86
C LYS A 103 1.37 1.45 -7.46
N GLY A 104 2.17 0.79 -6.64
CA GLY A 104 3.48 1.30 -6.26
C GLY A 104 4.39 0.17 -5.83
N PHE A 105 5.69 0.42 -5.87
CA PHE A 105 6.69 -0.56 -5.45
C PHE A 105 7.81 0.17 -4.74
N ILE A 106 8.17 -0.30 -3.55
CA ILE A 106 9.27 0.26 -2.77
C ILE A 106 10.22 -0.86 -2.43
N LYS A 107 11.52 -0.66 -2.70
CA LYS A 107 12.53 -1.65 -2.37
C LYS A 107 13.01 -1.43 -0.94
N LYS A 108 13.13 -2.51 -0.17
CA LYS A 108 13.71 -2.45 1.18
C LYS A 108 15.23 -2.44 1.08
N PRO A 109 15.94 -1.71 1.94
CA PRO A 109 15.42 -0.81 2.97
C PRO A 109 14.94 0.52 2.36
N PHE A 110 14.03 1.18 3.03
CA PHE A 110 13.44 2.42 2.52
C PHE A 110 13.41 3.48 3.61
N LEU A 111 13.27 4.74 3.19
CA LEU A 111 13.16 5.86 4.11
C LEU A 111 11.70 6.26 4.29
N PRO A 112 11.35 6.91 5.41
CA PRO A 112 9.96 7.38 5.61
C PRO A 112 9.45 8.25 4.46
N GLU A 113 10.32 9.08 3.87
CA GLU A 113 9.94 9.93 2.75
C GLU A 113 9.54 9.11 1.53
N ASP A 114 10.14 7.95 1.33
CA ASP A 114 9.82 7.11 0.18
C ASP A 114 8.38 6.61 0.27
N LEU A 115 7.99 6.16 1.46
CA LEU A 115 6.64 5.67 1.68
C LEU A 115 5.63 6.80 1.61
N LYS A 116 5.96 7.96 2.18
CA LYS A 116 5.10 9.11 2.15
C LYS A 116 4.82 9.56 0.72
N LYS A 117 5.86 9.61 -0.10
CA LYS A 117 5.73 10.04 -1.47
C LYS A 117 4.86 9.08 -2.28
N ILE A 118 5.05 7.78 -2.11
CA ILE A 118 4.28 6.81 -2.87
C ILE A 118 2.81 6.83 -2.43
N LEU A 119 2.56 7.03 -1.15
CA LEU A 119 1.19 7.15 -0.66
C LEU A 119 0.51 8.39 -1.22
N HIS A 120 1.24 9.50 -1.29
CA HIS A 120 0.73 10.72 -1.89
C HIS A 120 0.35 10.47 -3.36
N ASP A 121 1.25 9.81 -4.11
CA ASP A 121 1.01 9.55 -5.53
C ASP A 121 -0.15 8.57 -5.73
N VAL A 122 -0.24 7.56 -4.91
CA VAL A 122 -1.22 6.49 -5.09
C VAL A 122 -2.61 6.91 -4.61
N LEU A 123 -2.68 7.64 -3.50
CA LEU A 123 -3.96 8.05 -2.93
C LEU A 123 -4.41 9.44 -3.36
N GLY A 124 -3.53 10.20 -4.03
CA GLY A 124 -3.89 11.54 -4.49
C GLY A 124 -4.01 12.55 -3.38
N VAL A 125 -3.23 12.39 -2.30
CA VAL A 125 -3.26 13.31 -1.17
C VAL A 125 -1.90 13.97 -1.02
N ASP A 126 -1.84 15.13 -0.38
CA ASP A 126 -0.55 15.76 -0.14
C ASP A 126 0.00 15.37 1.23
N ALA A 127 1.08 16.03 1.62
CA ALA A 127 1.84 15.61 2.79
C ALA A 127 1.05 15.63 4.10
N ASP A 128 0.02 16.44 4.20
CA ASP A 128 -0.77 16.53 5.43
C ASP A 128 -2.07 15.75 5.30
N GLY A 129 -2.24 14.95 4.25
CA GLY A 129 -3.43 14.14 4.09
C GLY A 129 -4.54 14.78 3.28
N SER A 130 -4.32 15.99 2.76
CA SER A 130 -5.34 16.62 1.92
C SER A 130 -5.25 16.09 0.52
N TYR A 131 -6.35 16.12 -0.21
CA TYR A 131 -6.33 15.61 -1.57
C TYR A 131 -5.51 16.52 -2.48
N ALA A 132 -4.65 15.90 -3.27
CA ALA A 132 -3.79 16.64 -4.17
C ALA A 132 -4.55 17.49 -5.16
N GLU A 133 -5.69 17.02 -5.59
CA GLU A 133 -6.47 17.78 -6.56
C GLU A 133 -6.96 19.11 -6.02
N ASN A 134 -7.08 19.25 -4.72
CA ASN A 134 -7.44 20.54 -4.16
C ASN A 134 -6.33 21.54 -4.39
N LYS A 135 -5.09 21.08 -4.38
CA LYS A 135 -3.99 21.92 -4.63
C LYS A 135 -3.86 22.14 -6.09
N ASN A 136 -4.11 21.12 -6.88
CA ASN A 136 -4.00 21.22 -8.28
C ASN A 136 -5.00 22.17 -8.88
N ASP A 137 -6.16 22.22 -8.37
CA ASP A 137 -7.18 23.13 -8.87
C ASP A 137 -6.69 24.52 -8.84
N SER A 138 -5.93 24.89 -7.86
CA SER A 138 -5.42 26.21 -7.83
C SER A 138 -4.21 26.35 -8.69
N ASP A 139 -3.44 25.31 -8.84
CA ASP A 139 -2.27 25.41 -9.63
C ASP A 139 -2.59 25.34 -11.06
N GLU A 140 -3.49 24.53 -11.43
CA GLU A 140 -3.71 24.34 -12.73
C GLU A 140 -4.34 25.39 -13.37
N LEU A 141 -5.01 26.11 -12.64
CA LEU A 141 -5.57 27.18 -13.18
C LEU A 141 -4.57 28.10 -13.59
N ASP A 142 -3.46 27.92 -13.06
CA ASP A 142 -2.44 28.71 -13.42
C ASP A 142 -1.75 28.02 -14.44
N PHE A 143 -2.13 26.96 -14.66
CA PHE A 143 -1.56 26.32 -15.67
C PHE A 143 -2.42 26.37 -16.69
#